data_4b44a8486796fecf921b9ef1efa6d161
#
_entry.id   4b44a8486796fecf921b9ef1efa6d161
#
_cell.length_a   1.000
_cell.length_b   1.000
_cell.length_c   1.000
_cell.angle_alpha   90.00
_cell.angle_beta   90.00
_cell.angle_gamma   90.00
#
_symmetry.space_group_name_H-M   'P 1'
#
loop_
_entity.id
_entity.type
_entity.pdbx_description
1 polymer ?
#
loop_
_entity_poly.entity_id
_entity_poly.type
_entity_poly.pdbx_seq_one_letter_code
_entity_poly.pdbx_strand_id
1 'polypeptide(L)'
;MIDHWTFGGGTAMMLQIDHRLSHDVDIFLSDPQVLSFLDPQKHDFNFEVKPVDYKGDGARSLKLGFEFGEIDFIAVPSLTGSPTTPAKVEGEAVLLETIPEIIAKKVYHRGDRIAPRDIFDIAACSEMHAASIIKELASYRDRVASTLTAIDRLKPDFVKAAIDQLLIKDPFRPTAKVALEKTKDLLRAV
;
A
#
# COMPACT_ATOMS: atom_id res chain seq x y z
N MET A 1 18.72 -5.61 15.86
CA MET A 1 18.27 -4.65 14.81
C MET A 1 17.63 -5.48 13.73
N ILE A 2 16.48 -5.10 13.20
CA ILE A 2 15.82 -5.84 12.10
C ILE A 2 16.49 -5.36 10.82
N ASP A 3 17.18 -6.25 10.14
CA ASP A 3 17.79 -5.97 8.85
C ASP A 3 16.77 -6.26 7.73
N HIS A 4 16.82 -5.47 6.65
CA HIS A 4 16.04 -5.71 5.41
C HIS A 4 14.51 -5.55 5.54
N TRP A 5 14.08 -4.44 6.09
CA TRP A 5 12.67 -4.00 6.00
C TRP A 5 12.50 -2.83 5.04
N THR A 6 11.29 -2.67 4.51
CA THR A 6 10.93 -1.54 3.63
C THR A 6 9.67 -0.85 4.13
N PHE A 7 9.60 0.48 3.92
CA PHE A 7 8.42 1.27 4.22
C PHE A 7 7.59 1.43 2.95
N GLY A 8 6.39 0.87 2.95
CA GLY A 8 5.51 0.86 1.79
C GLY A 8 4.10 1.36 2.07
N GLY A 9 3.15 0.87 1.30
CA GLY A 9 1.73 1.14 1.49
C GLY A 9 1.27 2.57 1.17
N GLY A 10 0.11 2.93 1.72
CA GLY A 10 -0.56 4.20 1.43
C GLY A 10 0.20 5.42 1.91
N THR A 11 0.83 5.32 3.08
CA THR A 11 1.59 6.43 3.67
C THR A 11 2.92 6.64 2.93
N ALA A 12 3.60 5.58 2.51
CA ALA A 12 4.77 5.69 1.65
C ALA A 12 4.45 6.34 0.29
N MET A 13 3.26 6.06 -0.28
CA MET A 13 2.76 6.78 -1.46
C MET A 13 2.49 8.25 -1.15
N MET A 14 1.83 8.56 -0.04
CA MET A 14 1.56 9.94 0.37
C MET A 14 2.85 10.75 0.47
N LEU A 15 3.91 10.19 1.05
CA LEU A 15 5.20 10.86 1.16
C LEU A 15 5.86 11.16 -0.19
N GLN A 16 5.53 10.40 -1.23
CA GLN A 16 6.12 10.56 -2.57
C GLN A 16 5.32 11.48 -3.48
N ILE A 17 3.98 11.42 -3.44
CA ILE A 17 3.11 12.13 -4.39
C ILE A 17 2.07 13.04 -3.73
N ASP A 18 1.95 13.05 -2.39
CA ASP A 18 1.02 13.87 -1.60
C ASP A 18 -0.43 13.88 -2.13
N HIS A 19 -0.94 12.69 -2.51
CA HIS A 19 -2.26 12.56 -3.14
C HIS A 19 -3.44 12.60 -2.15
N ARG A 20 -3.25 12.05 -0.94
CA ARG A 20 -4.24 12.03 0.15
C ARG A 20 -3.55 11.86 1.50
N LEU A 21 -4.24 12.13 2.58
CA LEU A 21 -3.75 11.78 3.92
C LEU A 21 -3.83 10.26 4.15
N SER A 22 -2.81 9.74 4.79
CA SER A 22 -2.71 8.36 5.27
C SER A 22 -1.91 8.36 6.57
N HIS A 23 -2.34 7.58 7.55
CA HIS A 23 -1.74 7.56 8.90
C HIS A 23 -1.16 6.20 9.27
N ASP A 24 -1.51 5.16 8.51
CA ASP A 24 -1.03 3.81 8.78
C ASP A 24 0.39 3.63 8.26
N VAL A 25 1.21 2.88 8.99
CA VAL A 25 2.59 2.57 8.64
C VAL A 25 2.68 1.11 8.24
N ASP A 26 2.93 0.85 6.95
CA ASP A 26 3.12 -0.49 6.42
C ASP A 26 4.61 -0.82 6.31
N ILE A 27 5.10 -1.74 7.14
CA ILE A 27 6.48 -2.25 7.15
C ILE A 27 6.51 -3.63 6.50
N PHE A 28 7.25 -3.75 5.41
CA PHE A 28 7.38 -5.02 4.71
C PHE A 28 8.68 -5.72 5.10
N LEU A 29 8.58 -7.01 5.38
CA LEU A 29 9.65 -7.88 5.81
C LEU A 29 9.85 -9.00 4.79
N SER A 30 11.09 -9.31 4.44
CA SER A 30 11.40 -10.42 3.54
C SER A 30 11.35 -11.79 4.25
N ASP A 31 11.61 -11.80 5.58
CA ASP A 31 11.64 -13.01 6.39
C ASP A 31 10.46 -13.01 7.40
N PRO A 32 9.51 -13.96 7.27
CA PRO A 32 8.39 -14.07 8.20
C PRO A 32 8.82 -14.45 9.64
N GLN A 33 10.00 -15.03 9.83
CA GLN A 33 10.50 -15.40 11.17
C GLN A 33 10.69 -14.15 12.04
N VAL A 34 10.99 -13.00 11.44
CA VAL A 34 11.15 -11.72 12.13
C VAL A 34 9.88 -11.30 12.89
N LEU A 35 8.68 -11.66 12.39
CA LEU A 35 7.42 -11.31 13.04
C LEU A 35 7.32 -11.81 14.49
N SER A 36 7.88 -12.97 14.79
CA SER A 36 7.86 -13.52 16.15
C SER A 36 8.69 -12.68 17.13
N PHE A 37 9.73 -12.01 16.65
CA PHE A 37 10.57 -11.12 17.48
C PHE A 37 9.95 -9.73 17.68
N LEU A 38 9.00 -9.35 16.82
CA LEU A 38 8.26 -8.09 16.91
C LEU A 38 6.98 -8.21 17.76
N ASP A 39 6.60 -9.41 18.12
CA ASP A 39 5.37 -9.71 18.81
C ASP A 39 5.43 -9.23 20.29
N PRO A 40 4.69 -8.18 20.67
CA PRO A 40 4.73 -7.66 22.04
C PRO A 40 4.12 -8.61 23.08
N GLN A 41 3.44 -9.67 22.67
CA GLN A 41 2.96 -10.71 23.59
C GLN A 41 4.06 -11.72 23.93
N LYS A 42 5.12 -11.78 23.14
CA LYS A 42 6.26 -12.70 23.32
C LYS A 42 7.48 -12.03 23.93
N HIS A 43 7.54 -10.71 23.84
CA HIS A 43 8.69 -9.92 24.29
C HIS A 43 8.25 -8.68 25.04
N ASP A 44 8.96 -8.33 26.10
CA ASP A 44 8.74 -7.09 26.85
C ASP A 44 9.36 -5.92 26.08
N PHE A 45 8.54 -5.22 25.28
CA PHE A 45 8.94 -3.97 24.68
C PHE A 45 8.61 -2.80 25.59
N ASN A 46 9.57 -1.89 25.75
CA ASN A 46 9.33 -0.62 26.41
C ASN A 46 8.84 0.41 25.39
N PHE A 47 7.54 0.37 25.09
CA PHE A 47 6.92 1.34 24.20
C PHE A 47 6.75 2.70 24.91
N GLU A 48 7.15 3.79 24.25
CA GLU A 48 6.81 5.15 24.67
C GLU A 48 5.29 5.40 24.57
N VAL A 49 4.69 4.91 23.47
CA VAL A 49 3.24 4.88 23.26
C VAL A 49 2.80 3.43 23.15
N LYS A 50 1.94 2.98 24.06
CA LYS A 50 1.46 1.59 24.06
C LYS A 50 0.42 1.37 22.98
N PRO A 51 0.47 0.25 22.23
CA PRO A 51 -0.62 -0.13 21.34
C PRO A 51 -1.89 -0.40 22.16
N VAL A 52 -3.04 0.04 21.61
CA VAL A 52 -4.38 -0.17 22.19
C VAL A 52 -5.06 -1.40 21.59
N ASP A 53 -4.61 -1.87 20.46
CA ASP A 53 -5.09 -3.08 19.78
C ASP A 53 -3.92 -3.86 19.19
N TYR A 54 -4.12 -5.16 19.06
CA TYR A 54 -3.12 -6.09 18.57
C TYR A 54 -3.80 -7.19 17.77
N LYS A 55 -3.28 -7.44 16.56
CA LYS A 55 -3.76 -8.54 15.72
C LYS A 55 -2.61 -9.16 14.95
N GLY A 56 -2.41 -10.45 15.10
CA GLY A 56 -1.40 -11.21 14.35
C GLY A 56 -1.96 -12.55 13.88
N ASP A 57 -1.53 -13.01 12.71
CA ASP A 57 -1.83 -14.35 12.20
C ASP A 57 -0.70 -15.35 12.53
N GLY A 58 0.35 -14.88 13.19
CA GLY A 58 1.50 -15.67 13.62
C GLY A 58 2.47 -16.07 12.49
N ALA A 59 2.15 -15.78 11.23
CA ALA A 59 2.92 -16.28 10.08
C ALA A 59 3.24 -15.22 9.03
N ARG A 60 2.32 -14.28 8.75
CA ARG A 60 2.44 -13.34 7.63
C ARG A 60 2.25 -11.89 8.00
N SER A 61 1.56 -11.61 9.11
CA SER A 61 1.26 -10.25 9.51
C SER A 61 1.17 -10.09 11.02
N LEU A 62 1.55 -8.90 11.45
CA LEU A 62 1.41 -8.41 12.81
C LEU A 62 0.99 -6.94 12.72
N LYS A 63 -0.18 -6.62 13.26
CA LYS A 63 -0.72 -5.28 13.34
C LYS A 63 -0.71 -4.79 14.78
N LEU A 64 -0.21 -3.58 14.98
CA LEU A 64 -0.28 -2.84 16.23
C LEU A 64 -1.14 -1.60 16.00
N GLY A 65 -2.30 -1.53 16.66
CA GLY A 65 -3.19 -0.37 16.64
C GLY A 65 -2.81 0.63 17.72
N PHE A 66 -2.78 1.90 17.35
CA PHE A 66 -2.56 3.04 18.24
C PHE A 66 -3.75 4.02 18.13
N GLU A 67 -3.82 5.00 19.00
CA GLU A 67 -4.91 5.99 19.00
C GLU A 67 -5.03 6.76 17.67
N PHE A 68 -3.91 6.99 16.99
CA PHE A 68 -3.85 7.84 15.78
C PHE A 68 -3.46 7.10 14.50
N GLY A 69 -3.41 5.78 14.49
CA GLY A 69 -3.05 4.99 13.32
C GLY A 69 -2.61 3.58 13.67
N GLU A 70 -2.17 2.85 12.68
CA GLU A 70 -1.76 1.46 12.81
C GLU A 70 -0.34 1.27 12.26
N ILE A 71 0.41 0.31 12.84
CA ILE A 71 1.65 -0.20 12.26
C ILE A 71 1.40 -1.64 11.85
N ASP A 72 1.49 -1.91 10.55
CA ASP A 72 1.36 -3.24 9.98
C ASP A 72 2.75 -3.77 9.58
N PHE A 73 3.19 -4.85 10.22
CA PHE A 73 4.34 -5.63 9.77
C PHE A 73 3.84 -6.76 8.88
N ILE A 74 4.30 -6.80 7.63
CA ILE A 74 3.78 -7.70 6.61
C ILE A 74 4.95 -8.47 5.99
N ALA A 75 4.96 -9.79 6.16
CA ALA A 75 6.01 -10.65 5.61
C ALA A 75 5.68 -11.05 4.17
N VAL A 76 6.15 -10.26 3.21
CA VAL A 76 6.02 -10.52 1.77
C VAL A 76 7.28 -10.07 1.03
N PRO A 77 7.71 -10.78 -0.01
CA PRO A 77 8.85 -10.39 -0.82
C PRO A 77 8.56 -9.16 -1.68
N SER A 78 9.62 -8.53 -2.17
CA SER A 78 9.54 -7.53 -3.23
C SER A 78 9.09 -8.17 -4.54
N LEU A 79 8.35 -7.41 -5.35
CA LEU A 79 7.74 -7.88 -6.59
C LEU A 79 8.38 -7.27 -7.86
N THR A 80 9.10 -6.17 -7.73
CA THR A 80 9.65 -5.43 -8.88
C THR A 80 11.17 -5.44 -8.91
N GLY A 81 11.74 -5.08 -10.07
CA GLY A 81 13.19 -5.06 -10.27
C GLY A 81 13.92 -3.94 -9.50
N SER A 82 13.20 -2.87 -9.14
CA SER A 82 13.72 -1.76 -8.34
C SER A 82 12.73 -1.39 -7.25
N PRO A 83 12.62 -2.21 -6.19
CA PRO A 83 11.52 -2.13 -5.24
C PRO A 83 11.61 -0.91 -4.31
N THR A 84 12.82 -0.39 -4.05
CA THR A 84 13.02 0.66 -3.04
C THR A 84 13.99 1.75 -3.48
N THR A 85 13.86 2.91 -2.83
CA THR A 85 14.85 3.99 -2.87
C THR A 85 15.19 4.42 -1.43
N PRO A 86 16.45 4.79 -1.14
CA PRO A 86 16.81 5.40 0.14
C PRO A 86 16.08 6.73 0.33
N ALA A 87 15.50 6.93 1.51
CA ALA A 87 14.79 8.15 1.87
C ALA A 87 15.04 8.51 3.34
N LYS A 88 14.63 9.71 3.74
CA LYS A 88 14.54 10.09 5.16
C LYS A 88 13.08 10.36 5.51
N VAL A 89 12.61 9.72 6.57
CA VAL A 89 11.28 9.92 7.13
C VAL A 89 11.45 10.29 8.61
N GLU A 90 10.96 11.45 9.00
CA GLU A 90 11.12 11.99 10.36
C GLU A 90 12.58 12.00 10.87
N GLY A 91 13.54 12.22 9.95
CA GLY A 91 14.98 12.25 10.25
C GLY A 91 15.68 10.90 10.16
N GLU A 92 14.95 9.78 10.15
CA GLU A 92 15.47 8.43 10.08
C GLU A 92 15.67 7.93 8.64
N ALA A 93 16.79 7.21 8.41
CA ALA A 93 17.07 6.61 7.11
C ALA A 93 16.20 5.36 6.92
N VAL A 94 15.44 5.32 5.83
CA VAL A 94 14.55 4.21 5.49
C VAL A 94 14.74 3.76 4.04
N LEU A 95 14.38 2.52 3.73
CA LEU A 95 14.17 2.04 2.38
C LEU A 95 12.69 2.24 2.03
N LEU A 96 12.39 3.30 1.27
CA LEU A 96 11.03 3.63 0.85
C LEU A 96 10.68 2.84 -0.41
N GLU A 97 9.55 2.11 -0.40
CA GLU A 97 9.09 1.40 -1.59
C GLU A 97 8.73 2.36 -2.70
N THR A 98 9.14 2.03 -3.92
CA THR A 98 8.81 2.81 -5.11
C THR A 98 7.32 2.72 -5.43
N ILE A 99 6.79 3.72 -6.14
CA ILE A 99 5.37 3.69 -6.58
C ILE A 99 5.04 2.40 -7.36
N PRO A 100 5.84 1.94 -8.34
CA PRO A 100 5.57 0.67 -9.01
C PRO A 100 5.54 -0.54 -8.08
N GLU A 101 6.40 -0.62 -7.07
CA GLU A 101 6.40 -1.69 -6.07
C GLU A 101 5.11 -1.68 -5.24
N ILE A 102 4.71 -0.51 -4.73
CA ILE A 102 3.48 -0.36 -3.94
C ILE A 102 2.26 -0.78 -4.76
N ILE A 103 2.17 -0.33 -6.02
CA ILE A 103 1.05 -0.70 -6.90
C ILE A 103 1.10 -2.19 -7.26
N ALA A 104 2.27 -2.75 -7.55
CA ALA A 104 2.42 -4.18 -7.81
C ALA A 104 1.94 -5.01 -6.62
N LYS A 105 2.30 -4.64 -5.39
CA LYS A 105 1.83 -5.32 -4.17
C LYS A 105 0.32 -5.20 -3.98
N LYS A 106 -0.29 -4.02 -4.24
CA LYS A 106 -1.75 -3.85 -4.19
C LYS A 106 -2.46 -4.78 -5.18
N VAL A 107 -2.01 -4.83 -6.42
CA VAL A 107 -2.59 -5.70 -7.48
C VAL A 107 -2.36 -7.18 -7.15
N TYR A 108 -1.15 -7.55 -6.77
CA TYR A 108 -0.79 -8.96 -6.54
C TYR A 108 -1.48 -9.57 -5.32
N HIS A 109 -1.49 -8.86 -4.18
CA HIS A 109 -1.97 -9.41 -2.90
C HIS A 109 -3.44 -9.09 -2.61
N ARG A 110 -4.00 -8.04 -3.22
CA ARG A 110 -5.33 -7.52 -2.90
C ARG A 110 -6.22 -7.31 -4.12
N GLY A 111 -5.73 -7.59 -5.33
CA GLY A 111 -6.45 -7.27 -6.56
C GLY A 111 -7.82 -7.94 -6.67
N ASP A 112 -7.97 -9.17 -6.20
CA ASP A 112 -9.24 -9.92 -6.19
C ASP A 112 -10.29 -9.34 -5.22
N ARG A 113 -9.88 -8.49 -4.28
CA ARG A 113 -10.70 -7.77 -3.28
C ARG A 113 -10.29 -6.30 -3.17
N ILE A 114 -9.94 -5.70 -4.29
CA ILE A 114 -9.49 -4.31 -4.36
C ILE A 114 -10.50 -3.34 -3.72
N ALA A 115 -9.99 -2.45 -2.88
CA ALA A 115 -10.82 -1.45 -2.21
C ALA A 115 -10.88 -0.13 -3.02
N PRO A 116 -11.96 0.68 -2.86
CA PRO A 116 -12.04 1.99 -3.52
C PRO A 116 -10.84 2.91 -3.28
N ARG A 117 -10.23 2.86 -2.09
CA ARG A 117 -8.98 3.62 -1.81
C ARG A 117 -7.81 3.16 -2.68
N ASP A 118 -7.69 1.85 -2.96
CA ASP A 118 -6.64 1.33 -3.82
C ASP A 118 -6.86 1.74 -5.28
N ILE A 119 -8.13 1.80 -5.73
CA ILE A 119 -8.51 2.34 -7.04
C ILE A 119 -8.06 3.79 -7.18
N PHE A 120 -8.33 4.62 -6.16
CA PHE A 120 -7.87 6.01 -6.17
C PHE A 120 -6.34 6.12 -6.15
N ASP A 121 -5.66 5.32 -5.32
CA ASP A 121 -4.20 5.30 -5.24
C ASP A 121 -3.56 4.97 -6.60
N ILE A 122 -4.10 3.97 -7.32
CA ILE A 122 -3.65 3.60 -8.67
C ILE A 122 -3.90 4.73 -9.66
N ALA A 123 -5.09 5.34 -9.64
CA ALA A 123 -5.43 6.46 -10.51
C ALA A 123 -4.54 7.68 -10.27
N ALA A 124 -4.22 7.98 -9.01
CA ALA A 124 -3.38 9.11 -8.63
C ALA A 124 -1.95 8.99 -9.18
N CYS A 125 -1.42 7.77 -9.30
CA CYS A 125 -0.08 7.53 -9.85
C CYS A 125 -0.04 7.55 -11.39
N SER A 126 -1.18 7.39 -12.05
CA SER A 126 -1.23 7.10 -13.50
C SER A 126 -0.61 8.19 -14.37
N GLU A 127 -0.63 9.45 -13.95
CA GLU A 127 -0.09 10.55 -14.76
C GLU A 127 1.45 10.55 -14.81
N MET A 128 2.10 10.23 -13.71
CA MET A 128 3.56 10.33 -13.62
C MET A 128 4.27 8.97 -13.68
N HIS A 129 3.59 7.90 -13.35
CA HIS A 129 4.21 6.58 -13.17
C HIS A 129 3.62 5.48 -14.06
N ALA A 130 2.70 5.79 -15.00
CA ALA A 130 2.02 4.78 -15.83
C ALA A 130 2.99 3.80 -16.49
N ALA A 131 3.99 4.31 -17.21
CA ALA A 131 4.93 3.48 -17.96
C ALA A 131 5.70 2.49 -17.06
N SER A 132 6.16 2.95 -15.89
CA SER A 132 6.87 2.09 -14.94
C SER A 132 5.93 1.08 -14.27
N ILE A 133 4.71 1.46 -13.92
CA ILE A 133 3.70 0.55 -13.35
C ILE A 133 3.33 -0.53 -14.37
N ILE A 134 3.03 -0.17 -15.61
CA ILE A 134 2.69 -1.12 -16.69
C ILE A 134 3.83 -2.11 -16.91
N LYS A 135 5.08 -1.62 -16.97
CA LYS A 135 6.26 -2.45 -17.14
C LYS A 135 6.38 -3.52 -16.04
N GLU A 136 6.25 -3.12 -14.78
CA GLU A 136 6.38 -4.06 -13.65
C GLU A 136 5.18 -5.01 -13.55
N LEU A 137 3.95 -4.53 -13.82
CA LEU A 137 2.74 -5.36 -13.81
C LEU A 137 2.69 -6.37 -14.97
N ALA A 138 3.46 -6.18 -16.04
CA ALA A 138 3.51 -7.11 -17.16
C ALA A 138 3.90 -8.55 -16.76
N SER A 139 4.62 -8.71 -15.64
CA SER A 139 4.94 -10.02 -15.05
C SER A 139 3.77 -10.65 -14.28
N TYR A 140 2.67 -9.92 -14.06
CA TYR A 140 1.55 -10.30 -13.19
C TYR A 140 0.19 -10.20 -13.90
N ARG A 141 0.13 -10.46 -15.22
CA ARG A 141 -1.08 -10.28 -16.06
C ARG A 141 -2.32 -10.99 -15.51
N ASP A 142 -2.16 -12.19 -14.95
CA ASP A 142 -3.27 -12.93 -14.35
C ASP A 142 -3.84 -12.19 -13.12
N ARG A 143 -2.99 -11.55 -12.33
CA ARG A 143 -3.41 -10.72 -11.20
C ARG A 143 -4.10 -9.45 -11.66
N VAL A 144 -3.60 -8.83 -12.72
CA VAL A 144 -4.23 -7.66 -13.35
C VAL A 144 -5.62 -8.00 -13.87
N ALA A 145 -5.78 -9.13 -14.58
CA ALA A 145 -7.08 -9.61 -15.06
C ALA A 145 -8.06 -9.88 -13.91
N SER A 146 -7.58 -10.50 -12.82
CA SER A 146 -8.38 -10.72 -11.61
C SER A 146 -8.80 -9.41 -10.97
N THR A 147 -7.91 -8.41 -10.93
CA THR A 147 -8.18 -7.07 -10.41
C THR A 147 -9.24 -6.36 -11.24
N LEU A 148 -9.14 -6.38 -12.57
CA LEU A 148 -10.15 -5.81 -13.48
C LEU A 148 -11.51 -6.48 -13.27
N THR A 149 -11.54 -7.81 -13.14
CA THR A 149 -12.76 -8.56 -12.84
C THR A 149 -13.37 -8.13 -11.50
N ALA A 150 -12.56 -7.90 -10.48
CA ALA A 150 -13.03 -7.42 -9.18
C ALA A 150 -13.58 -6.00 -9.26
N ILE A 151 -12.89 -5.11 -9.98
CA ILE A 151 -13.34 -3.73 -10.22
C ILE A 151 -14.69 -3.71 -10.94
N ASP A 152 -14.89 -4.56 -11.94
CA ASP A 152 -16.14 -4.59 -12.74
C ASP A 152 -17.37 -5.07 -11.92
N ARG A 153 -17.15 -5.72 -10.78
CA ARG A 153 -18.21 -6.11 -9.83
C ARG A 153 -18.59 -4.99 -8.87
N LEU A 154 -17.78 -3.95 -8.75
CA LEU A 154 -18.06 -2.82 -7.87
C LEU A 154 -19.09 -1.89 -8.50
N LYS A 155 -20.06 -1.44 -7.70
CA LYS A 155 -21.02 -0.41 -8.12
C LYS A 155 -20.29 0.94 -8.19
N PRO A 156 -20.34 1.67 -9.32
CA PRO A 156 -19.65 2.96 -9.47
C PRO A 156 -20.01 3.97 -8.36
N ASP A 157 -21.29 4.06 -7.97
CA ASP A 157 -21.74 4.97 -6.91
C ASP A 157 -21.11 4.62 -5.54
N PHE A 158 -20.96 3.33 -5.25
CA PHE A 158 -20.25 2.89 -4.03
C PHE A 158 -18.77 3.31 -4.05
N VAL A 159 -18.08 3.07 -5.18
CA VAL A 159 -16.67 3.46 -5.33
C VAL A 159 -16.53 4.97 -5.17
N LYS A 160 -17.39 5.75 -5.83
CA LYS A 160 -17.40 7.21 -5.72
C LYS A 160 -17.62 7.66 -4.27
N ALA A 161 -18.68 7.18 -3.62
CA ALA A 161 -18.98 7.55 -2.25
C ALA A 161 -17.85 7.21 -1.26
N ALA A 162 -17.18 6.06 -1.45
CA ALA A 162 -16.06 5.68 -0.63
C ALA A 162 -14.81 6.53 -0.89
N ILE A 163 -14.53 6.92 -2.14
CA ILE A 163 -13.44 7.84 -2.48
C ILE A 163 -13.72 9.24 -1.92
N ASP A 164 -14.96 9.71 -1.96
CA ASP A 164 -15.36 11.03 -1.42
C ASP A 164 -15.13 11.14 0.11
N GLN A 165 -14.99 10.03 0.83
CA GLN A 165 -14.63 10.00 2.26
C GLN A 165 -13.11 10.14 2.53
N LEU A 166 -12.27 10.02 1.50
CA LEU A 166 -10.83 10.16 1.65
C LEU A 166 -10.45 11.64 1.80
N LEU A 167 -9.43 11.91 2.61
CA LEU A 167 -8.87 13.25 2.76
C LEU A 167 -7.91 13.55 1.59
N ILE A 168 -8.49 13.78 0.42
CA ILE A 168 -7.78 13.99 -0.85
C ILE A 168 -7.23 15.40 -0.93
N LYS A 169 -5.98 15.55 -1.35
CA LYS A 169 -5.34 16.83 -1.63
C LYS A 169 -5.95 17.50 -2.87
N ASP A 170 -6.06 18.82 -2.85
CA ASP A 170 -6.76 19.59 -3.89
C ASP A 170 -6.30 19.29 -5.34
N PRO A 171 -5.00 19.13 -5.63
CA PRO A 171 -4.54 18.79 -6.99
C PRO A 171 -5.12 17.46 -7.53
N PHE A 172 -5.46 16.52 -6.63
CA PHE A 172 -5.96 15.19 -6.99
C PHE A 172 -7.49 15.05 -7.00
N ARG A 173 -8.25 16.10 -6.61
CA ARG A 173 -9.72 16.09 -6.65
C ARG A 173 -10.28 15.83 -8.07
N PRO A 174 -9.71 16.38 -9.17
CA PRO A 174 -10.14 16.00 -10.51
C PRO A 174 -9.94 14.52 -10.81
N THR A 175 -8.80 13.95 -10.42
CA THR A 175 -8.49 12.53 -10.59
C THR A 175 -9.45 11.64 -9.79
N ALA A 176 -9.84 12.04 -8.59
CA ALA A 176 -10.80 11.29 -7.77
C ALA A 176 -12.14 11.07 -8.48
N LYS A 177 -12.62 12.06 -9.25
CA LYS A 177 -13.90 11.99 -9.98
C LYS A 177 -13.91 10.94 -11.10
N VAL A 178 -12.73 10.60 -11.63
CA VAL A 178 -12.54 9.68 -12.75
C VAL A 178 -11.64 8.50 -12.38
N ALA A 179 -11.42 8.27 -11.08
CA ALA A 179 -10.48 7.29 -10.58
C ALA A 179 -10.77 5.88 -11.08
N LEU A 180 -12.04 5.50 -11.14
CA LEU A 180 -12.45 4.17 -11.59
C LEU A 180 -12.01 3.91 -13.04
N GLU A 181 -12.28 4.85 -13.95
CA GLU A 181 -11.92 4.70 -15.36
C GLU A 181 -10.41 4.81 -15.57
N LYS A 182 -9.72 5.78 -14.95
CA LYS A 182 -8.27 5.89 -15.01
C LYS A 182 -7.56 4.61 -14.55
N THR A 183 -8.04 3.99 -13.48
CA THR A 183 -7.49 2.72 -12.99
C THR A 183 -7.72 1.59 -14.01
N LYS A 184 -8.93 1.47 -14.56
CA LYS A 184 -9.21 0.47 -15.60
C LYS A 184 -8.34 0.67 -16.83
N ASP A 185 -8.17 1.90 -17.29
CA ASP A 185 -7.36 2.20 -18.47
C ASP A 185 -5.89 1.86 -18.25
N LEU A 186 -5.33 2.20 -17.08
CA LEU A 186 -3.97 1.81 -16.72
C LEU A 186 -3.79 0.30 -16.71
N LEU A 187 -4.71 -0.43 -16.05
CA LEU A 187 -4.62 -1.88 -15.93
C LEU A 187 -4.86 -2.61 -17.25
N ARG A 188 -5.67 -2.08 -18.15
CA ARG A 188 -5.88 -2.62 -19.51
C ARG A 188 -4.68 -2.42 -20.42
N ALA A 189 -3.82 -1.46 -20.12
CA ALA A 189 -2.60 -1.20 -20.88
C ALA A 189 -1.43 -2.16 -20.53
N VAL A 190 -1.60 -3.06 -19.54
CA VAL A 190 -0.66 -4.12 -19.15
C VAL A 190 -0.82 -5.31 -20.09
#